data_07f682ce18e45fe96bbae30b89f760c1
#
_entry.id   07f682ce18e45fe96bbae30b89f760c1
#
_cell.length_a   1.000
_cell.length_b   1.000
_cell.length_c   1.000
_cell.angle_alpha   90.00
_cell.angle_beta   90.00
_cell.angle_gamma   90.00
#
_symmetry.space_group_name_H-M   'P 1'
#
loop_
_entity.id
_entity.type
_entity.pdbx_description
1 polymer ?
#
loop_
_entity_poly.entity_id
_entity_poly.type
_entity_poly.pdbx_seq_one_letter_code
_entity_poly.pdbx_strand_id
1 'polypeptide(L)'
;LFRPVKYGFRTLVDGGIVNTMPLDRVVRNGNDIVVASDVNDVDVESIRETIIDEARQEEDRLNEEKALEKETRNILHSIRHNSSLTLMDKLRLAKDQGTKIISHKMHSEEPEPELFFEENYYSILSRTFSLMNHVIAKAAAERYQPEVLVKMPFDLYDDISDYAKAAEISEVGRELMKKALDKYEISLQARNDN
;
A
#
# COMPACT_ATOMS: atom_id res chain seq x y z
N LEU A 1 0.17 16.75 -13.81
CA LEU A 1 0.57 18.12 -13.45
C LEU A 1 0.47 19.01 -14.68
N PHE A 2 -0.38 20.03 -14.64
CA PHE A 2 -0.51 20.98 -15.73
C PHE A 2 0.70 21.91 -15.77
N ARG A 3 1.08 22.35 -16.98
CA ARG A 3 2.17 23.32 -17.13
C ARG A 3 1.81 24.65 -16.48
N PRO A 4 2.70 25.27 -15.70
CA PRO A 4 2.49 26.61 -15.20
C PRO A 4 2.26 27.61 -16.35
N VAL A 5 1.29 28.48 -16.19
CA VAL A 5 0.93 29.50 -17.18
C VAL A 5 1.32 30.88 -16.68
N LYS A 6 2.05 31.64 -17.52
CA LYS A 6 2.36 33.06 -17.21
C LYS A 6 1.19 33.95 -17.58
N TYR A 7 0.73 34.74 -16.60
CA TYR A 7 -0.29 35.76 -16.81
C TYR A 7 0.18 37.07 -16.20
N GLY A 8 0.70 37.95 -17.05
CA GLY A 8 1.35 39.18 -16.65
C GLY A 8 2.61 38.88 -15.80
N PHE A 9 2.67 39.41 -14.60
CA PHE A 9 3.76 39.17 -13.65
C PHE A 9 3.51 37.93 -12.74
N ARG A 10 2.38 37.22 -12.91
CA ARG A 10 2.00 36.06 -12.12
C ARG A 10 2.30 34.77 -12.88
N THR A 11 2.63 33.74 -12.13
CA THR A 11 2.68 32.37 -12.64
C THR A 11 1.52 31.60 -11.99
N LEU A 12 0.60 31.14 -12.83
CA LEU A 12 -0.54 30.34 -12.41
C LEU A 12 -0.14 28.87 -12.41
N VAL A 13 -0.57 28.15 -11.41
CA VAL A 13 -0.40 26.71 -11.22
C VAL A 13 -1.76 26.05 -11.01
N ASP A 14 -1.78 24.72 -11.03
CA ASP A 14 -2.99 23.95 -10.76
C ASP A 14 -3.53 24.24 -9.36
N GLY A 15 -4.83 24.54 -9.28
CA GLY A 15 -5.52 24.79 -8.02
C GLY A 15 -5.57 23.58 -7.08
N GLY A 16 -5.47 22.37 -7.63
CA GLY A 16 -5.42 21.13 -6.87
C GLY A 16 -4.26 21.06 -5.88
N ILE A 17 -3.17 21.83 -6.09
CA ILE A 17 -2.03 21.90 -5.18
C ILE A 17 -2.43 22.42 -3.78
N VAL A 18 -3.44 23.29 -3.70
CA VAL A 18 -3.85 23.94 -2.44
C VAL A 18 -5.30 23.61 -2.05
N ASN A 19 -6.12 23.13 -2.98
CA ASN A 19 -7.53 22.83 -2.75
C ASN A 19 -7.97 21.67 -3.66
N THR A 20 -7.63 20.46 -3.25
CA THR A 20 -7.92 19.24 -4.01
C THR A 20 -9.39 18.87 -4.03
N MET A 21 -10.13 19.25 -2.95
CA MET A 21 -11.57 19.04 -2.82
C MET A 21 -12.24 20.37 -2.48
N PRO A 22 -12.62 21.20 -3.48
CA PRO A 22 -13.03 22.59 -3.30
C PRO A 22 -14.48 22.73 -2.79
N LEU A 23 -14.81 22.07 -1.69
CA LEU A 23 -16.13 22.13 -1.04
C LEU A 23 -16.49 23.53 -0.54
N ASP A 24 -15.49 24.37 -0.27
CA ASP A 24 -15.64 25.77 0.10
C ASP A 24 -16.21 26.64 -1.02
N ARG A 25 -16.23 26.14 -2.26
CA ARG A 25 -16.75 26.83 -3.44
C ARG A 25 -18.16 26.39 -3.83
N VAL A 26 -18.68 25.36 -3.18
CA VAL A 26 -20.03 24.85 -3.46
C VAL A 26 -21.06 25.78 -2.83
N VAL A 27 -21.93 26.37 -3.67
CA VAL A 27 -23.05 27.17 -3.21
C VAL A 27 -24.22 26.25 -2.86
N ARG A 28 -24.65 26.29 -1.60
CA ARG A 28 -25.77 25.46 -1.10
C ARG A 28 -27.08 26.23 -1.13
N ASN A 29 -28.15 25.57 -1.60
CA ASN A 29 -29.50 26.15 -1.68
C ASN A 29 -30.47 25.60 -0.63
N GLY A 30 -29.99 24.97 0.43
CA GLY A 30 -30.77 24.55 1.58
C GLY A 30 -31.38 23.15 1.51
N ASN A 31 -31.88 22.74 0.35
CA ASN A 31 -32.46 21.40 0.12
C ASN A 31 -31.63 20.53 -0.82
N ASP A 32 -30.44 20.95 -1.14
CA ASP A 32 -29.50 20.19 -1.94
C ASP A 32 -28.70 19.21 -1.10
N ILE A 33 -28.17 18.20 -1.76
CA ILE A 33 -27.15 17.30 -1.21
C ILE A 33 -25.82 17.56 -1.91
N VAL A 34 -24.73 17.58 -1.15
CA VAL A 34 -23.39 17.69 -1.72
C VAL A 34 -22.82 16.30 -1.85
N VAL A 35 -22.43 15.96 -3.07
CA VAL A 35 -21.71 14.72 -3.37
C VAL A 35 -20.27 15.09 -3.69
N ALA A 36 -19.32 14.49 -2.96
CA ALA A 36 -17.91 14.70 -3.16
C ALA A 36 -17.21 13.37 -3.51
N SER A 37 -16.18 13.45 -4.35
CA SER A 37 -15.30 12.33 -4.66
C SER A 37 -13.88 12.70 -4.23
N ASP A 38 -13.33 11.88 -3.33
CA ASP A 38 -11.96 11.95 -2.86
C ASP A 38 -11.16 10.82 -3.52
N VAL A 39 -10.29 11.19 -4.45
CA VAL A 39 -9.39 10.27 -5.17
C VAL A 39 -7.99 10.23 -4.53
N ASN A 40 -7.82 10.90 -3.41
CA ASN A 40 -6.58 10.95 -2.65
C ASN A 40 -6.73 10.28 -1.29
N ASP A 41 -7.72 9.41 -1.12
CA ASP A 41 -7.90 8.72 0.15
C ASP A 41 -6.75 7.74 0.40
N VAL A 42 -6.43 7.55 1.65
CA VAL A 42 -5.44 6.56 2.10
C VAL A 42 -6.19 5.50 2.87
N ASP A 43 -6.17 4.29 2.35
CA ASP A 43 -6.70 3.13 3.09
C ASP A 43 -5.69 2.71 4.17
N VAL A 44 -5.75 3.42 5.30
CA VAL A 44 -4.85 3.20 6.45
C VAL A 44 -4.97 1.77 6.98
N GLU A 45 -6.17 1.17 6.90
CA GLU A 45 -6.39 -0.19 7.41
C GLU A 45 -5.71 -1.22 6.50
N SER A 46 -5.85 -1.10 5.19
CA SER A 46 -5.16 -1.95 4.21
C SER A 46 -3.63 -1.85 4.35
N ILE A 47 -3.10 -0.63 4.48
CA ILE A 47 -1.66 -0.43 4.70
C ILE A 47 -1.22 -1.09 6.00
N ARG A 48 -1.99 -0.96 7.07
CA ARG A 48 -1.68 -1.57 8.35
C ARG A 48 -1.68 -3.09 8.29
N GLU A 49 -2.67 -3.69 7.62
CA GLU A 49 -2.74 -5.13 7.40
C GLU A 49 -1.52 -5.62 6.62
N THR A 50 -1.16 -4.92 5.54
CA THR A 50 0.03 -5.25 4.74
C THR A 50 1.30 -5.23 5.59
N ILE A 51 1.52 -4.17 6.38
CA ILE A 51 2.70 -4.05 7.27
C ILE A 51 2.73 -5.19 8.31
N ILE A 52 1.57 -5.56 8.87
CA ILE A 52 1.49 -6.65 9.85
C ILE A 52 1.82 -7.99 9.20
N ASP A 53 1.32 -8.24 8.00
CA ASP A 53 1.57 -9.48 7.27
C ASP A 53 3.03 -9.58 6.83
N GLU A 54 3.63 -8.50 6.34
CA GLU A 54 5.06 -8.43 6.03
C GLU A 54 5.94 -8.70 7.27
N ALA A 55 5.61 -8.07 8.40
CA ALA A 55 6.32 -8.29 9.65
C ALA A 55 6.21 -9.74 10.14
N ARG A 56 5.06 -10.38 9.97
CA ARG A 56 4.83 -11.79 10.31
C ARG A 56 5.65 -12.71 9.41
N GLN A 57 5.64 -12.48 8.10
CA GLN A 57 6.43 -13.26 7.14
C GLN A 57 7.93 -13.18 7.44
N GLU A 58 8.41 -11.98 7.77
CA GLU A 58 9.82 -11.79 8.16
C GLU A 58 10.17 -12.52 9.46
N GLU A 59 9.27 -12.50 10.46
CA GLU A 59 9.46 -13.25 11.69
C GLU A 59 9.50 -14.76 11.44
N ASP A 60 8.61 -15.27 10.62
CA ASP A 60 8.56 -16.68 10.23
C ASP A 60 9.84 -17.09 9.48
N ARG A 61 10.31 -16.28 8.52
CA ARG A 61 11.57 -16.49 7.81
C ARG A 61 12.78 -16.56 8.77
N LEU A 62 12.86 -15.62 9.71
CA LEU A 62 13.93 -15.60 10.72
C LEU A 62 13.88 -16.82 11.65
N ASN A 63 12.69 -17.28 11.97
CA ASN A 63 12.52 -18.47 12.82
C ASN A 63 12.91 -19.74 12.08
N GLU A 64 12.57 -19.87 10.80
CA GLU A 64 13.02 -20.98 9.93
C GLU A 64 14.54 -20.99 9.77
N GLU A 65 15.16 -19.84 9.54
CA GLU A 65 16.62 -19.72 9.44
C GLU A 65 17.31 -20.18 10.74
N LYS A 66 16.82 -19.72 11.90
CA LYS A 66 17.34 -20.16 13.21
C LYS A 66 17.15 -21.66 13.46
N ALA A 67 16.01 -22.21 13.05
CA ALA A 67 15.73 -23.63 13.17
C ALA A 67 16.70 -24.45 12.30
N LEU A 68 16.92 -24.03 11.05
CA LEU A 68 17.86 -24.66 10.13
C LEU A 68 19.31 -24.58 10.63
N GLU A 69 19.72 -23.43 11.18
CA GLU A 69 21.04 -23.29 11.80
C GLU A 69 21.24 -24.23 12.98
N LYS A 70 20.22 -24.35 13.84
CA LYS A 70 20.23 -25.24 15.01
C LYS A 70 20.32 -26.70 14.58
N GLU A 71 19.52 -27.10 13.60
CA GLU A 71 19.54 -28.46 13.06
C GLU A 71 20.90 -28.78 12.44
N THR A 72 21.43 -27.88 11.63
CA THR A 72 22.76 -27.98 11.02
C THR A 72 23.85 -28.15 12.09
N ARG A 73 23.81 -27.34 13.14
CA ARG A 73 24.77 -27.43 14.25
C ARG A 73 24.70 -28.80 14.95
N ASN A 74 23.49 -29.32 15.16
CA ASN A 74 23.27 -30.63 15.79
C ASN A 74 23.80 -31.75 14.90
N ILE A 75 23.58 -31.71 13.61
CA ILE A 75 24.07 -32.70 12.62
C ILE A 75 25.60 -32.65 12.57
N LEU A 76 26.22 -31.48 12.45
CA LEU A 76 27.66 -31.33 12.48
C LEU A 76 28.30 -31.83 13.77
N HIS A 77 27.67 -31.57 14.92
CA HIS A 77 28.09 -32.08 16.21
C HIS A 77 28.04 -33.60 16.25
N SER A 78 26.95 -34.22 15.77
CA SER A 78 26.82 -35.69 15.73
C SER A 78 27.84 -36.34 14.79
N ILE A 79 28.12 -35.76 13.62
CA ILE A 79 29.14 -36.23 12.70
C ILE A 79 30.54 -36.17 13.35
N ARG A 80 30.85 -35.06 14.04
CA ARG A 80 32.15 -34.84 14.67
C ARG A 80 32.42 -35.87 15.77
N HIS A 81 31.42 -36.22 16.57
CA HIS A 81 31.52 -37.10 17.75
C HIS A 81 31.26 -38.57 17.43
N ASN A 82 30.89 -38.91 16.19
CA ASN A 82 30.70 -40.31 15.82
C ASN A 82 32.03 -41.00 15.62
N SER A 83 32.38 -41.87 16.57
CA SER A 83 33.64 -42.63 16.56
C SER A 83 33.70 -43.76 15.52
N SER A 84 32.57 -44.14 14.94
CA SER A 84 32.50 -45.20 13.92
C SER A 84 32.78 -44.70 12.49
N LEU A 85 32.84 -43.38 12.28
CA LEU A 85 33.09 -42.78 10.97
C LEU A 85 34.55 -42.42 10.77
N THR A 86 35.09 -42.72 9.59
CA THR A 86 36.44 -42.28 9.20
C THR A 86 36.46 -40.78 8.98
N LEU A 87 37.67 -40.18 9.00
CA LEU A 87 37.84 -38.74 8.74
C LEU A 87 37.30 -38.35 7.37
N MET A 88 37.45 -39.23 6.36
CA MET A 88 36.96 -38.98 4.98
C MET A 88 35.42 -39.03 4.93
N ASP A 89 34.79 -39.95 5.66
CA ASP A 89 33.34 -40.04 5.74
C ASP A 89 32.73 -38.81 6.41
N LYS A 90 33.37 -38.33 7.49
CA LYS A 90 32.98 -37.10 8.20
C LYS A 90 33.05 -35.88 7.27
N LEU A 91 34.12 -35.74 6.50
CA LEU A 91 34.28 -34.65 5.52
C LEU A 91 33.26 -34.71 4.39
N ARG A 92 32.94 -35.91 3.89
CA ARG A 92 31.95 -36.12 2.85
C ARG A 92 30.54 -35.76 3.31
N LEU A 93 30.15 -36.22 4.49
CA LEU A 93 28.85 -35.90 5.10
C LEU A 93 28.72 -34.39 5.41
N ALA A 94 29.77 -33.74 5.91
CA ALA A 94 29.76 -32.31 6.18
C ALA A 94 29.62 -31.49 4.87
N LYS A 95 30.26 -31.91 3.79
CA LYS A 95 30.15 -31.29 2.46
C LYS A 95 28.72 -31.45 1.89
N ASP A 96 28.14 -32.63 2.03
CA ASP A 96 26.77 -32.93 1.55
C ASP A 96 25.72 -32.10 2.28
N GLN A 97 25.87 -31.92 3.61
CA GLN A 97 25.00 -31.05 4.40
C GLN A 97 25.22 -29.57 4.03
N GLY A 98 26.44 -29.12 3.84
CA GLY A 98 26.75 -27.77 3.35
C GLY A 98 26.10 -27.48 1.99
N THR A 99 26.08 -28.44 1.09
CA THR A 99 25.45 -28.29 -0.22
C THR A 99 23.91 -28.18 -0.09
N LYS A 100 23.30 -28.96 0.82
CA LYS A 100 21.85 -28.85 1.09
C LYS A 100 21.43 -27.50 1.68
N ILE A 101 22.26 -26.95 2.58
CA ILE A 101 22.02 -25.63 3.17
C ILE A 101 22.13 -24.55 2.11
N ILE A 102 23.15 -24.61 1.26
CA ILE A 102 23.32 -23.65 0.17
C ILE A 102 22.16 -23.76 -0.82
N SER A 103 21.73 -24.98 -1.18
CA SER A 103 20.58 -25.15 -2.08
C SER A 103 19.26 -24.67 -1.47
N HIS A 104 19.07 -24.84 -0.17
CA HIS A 104 17.88 -24.33 0.53
C HIS A 104 17.90 -22.79 0.57
N LYS A 105 19.05 -22.20 0.88
CA LYS A 105 19.22 -20.75 0.87
C LYS A 105 19.08 -20.14 -0.54
N MET A 106 19.49 -20.83 -1.60
CA MET A 106 19.28 -20.42 -2.99
C MET A 106 17.82 -20.60 -3.47
N HIS A 107 17.04 -21.49 -2.83
CA HIS A 107 15.61 -21.69 -3.17
C HIS A 107 14.69 -20.82 -2.30
N SER A 108 15.16 -20.38 -1.13
CA SER A 108 14.45 -19.44 -0.28
C SER A 108 14.71 -17.97 -0.68
N GLU A 109 15.72 -17.72 -1.51
CA GLU A 109 15.81 -16.50 -2.30
C GLU A 109 14.92 -16.67 -3.55
N GLU A 110 13.60 -16.89 -3.39
CA GLU A 110 12.69 -16.33 -4.37
C GLU A 110 13.03 -14.83 -4.44
N PRO A 111 13.16 -14.26 -5.65
CA PRO A 111 13.37 -12.82 -5.75
C PRO A 111 12.25 -12.22 -4.90
N GLU A 112 12.64 -11.49 -3.84
CA GLU A 112 11.68 -10.66 -3.13
C GLU A 112 10.82 -10.04 -4.23
N PRO A 113 9.48 -10.06 -4.13
CA PRO A 113 8.70 -9.27 -5.05
C PRO A 113 9.37 -7.92 -4.94
N GLU A 114 10.19 -7.60 -5.97
CA GLU A 114 10.77 -6.30 -6.07
C GLU A 114 9.56 -5.39 -5.95
N LEU A 115 9.31 -4.90 -4.75
CA LEU A 115 8.65 -3.64 -4.56
C LEU A 115 9.56 -2.67 -5.31
N PHE A 116 9.44 -2.74 -6.66
CA PHE A 116 10.10 -1.86 -7.61
C PHE A 116 9.48 -0.48 -7.48
N PHE A 117 9.55 0.02 -6.31
CA PHE A 117 9.71 1.42 -6.14
C PHE A 117 11.23 1.63 -6.05
N GLU A 118 11.89 1.77 -7.19
CA GLU A 118 13.14 2.51 -7.16
C GLU A 118 12.85 3.75 -6.34
N GLU A 119 13.33 3.76 -5.09
CA GLU A 119 13.22 4.92 -4.19
C GLU A 119 14.07 6.03 -4.78
N ASN A 120 13.60 6.55 -5.90
CA ASN A 120 14.20 7.72 -6.50
C ASN A 120 13.53 8.98 -5.94
N TYR A 121 14.20 10.09 -6.06
CA TYR A 121 13.72 11.39 -5.61
C TYR A 121 12.29 11.70 -6.09
N TYR A 122 11.94 11.30 -7.32
CA TYR A 122 10.63 11.55 -7.92
C TYR A 122 9.52 10.71 -7.29
N SER A 123 9.78 9.46 -6.94
CA SER A 123 8.78 8.61 -6.28
C SER A 123 8.48 9.12 -4.86
N ILE A 124 9.50 9.52 -4.10
CA ILE A 124 9.34 10.13 -2.78
C ILE A 124 8.55 11.44 -2.89
N LEU A 125 8.89 12.28 -3.86
CA LEU A 125 8.21 13.55 -4.08
C LEU A 125 6.74 13.33 -4.46
N SER A 126 6.44 12.40 -5.36
CA SER A 126 5.07 12.05 -5.78
C SER A 126 4.24 11.58 -4.60
N ARG A 127 4.76 10.66 -3.79
CA ARG A 127 4.10 10.18 -2.57
C ARG A 127 3.88 11.29 -1.56
N THR A 128 4.85 12.20 -1.41
CA THR A 128 4.70 13.36 -0.54
C THR A 128 3.54 14.25 -1.00
N PHE A 129 3.41 14.50 -2.29
CA PHE A 129 2.28 15.24 -2.86
C PHE A 129 0.95 14.52 -2.65
N SER A 130 0.90 13.22 -2.83
CA SER A 130 -0.32 12.43 -2.60
C SER A 130 -0.77 12.50 -1.15
N LEU A 131 0.15 12.36 -0.20
CA LEU A 131 -0.13 12.51 1.23
C LEU A 131 -0.60 13.93 1.60
N MET A 132 0.02 14.97 1.02
CA MET A 132 -0.43 16.35 1.22
C MET A 132 -1.85 16.54 0.69
N ASN A 133 -2.15 16.03 -0.50
CA ASN A 133 -3.48 16.10 -1.10
C ASN A 133 -4.50 15.36 -0.25
N HIS A 134 -4.16 14.17 0.28
CA HIS A 134 -5.00 13.44 1.22
C HIS A 134 -5.34 14.28 2.46
N VAL A 135 -4.34 14.89 3.09
CA VAL A 135 -4.57 15.72 4.29
C VAL A 135 -5.47 16.92 3.98
N ILE A 136 -5.28 17.57 2.84
CA ILE A 136 -6.11 18.69 2.39
C ILE A 136 -7.55 18.24 2.13
N ALA A 137 -7.73 17.13 1.40
CA ALA A 137 -9.05 16.58 1.09
C ALA A 137 -9.79 16.15 2.36
N LYS A 138 -9.11 15.46 3.27
CA LYS A 138 -9.64 15.04 4.56
C LYS A 138 -10.09 16.24 5.39
N ALA A 139 -9.26 17.27 5.52
CA ALA A 139 -9.62 18.50 6.25
C ALA A 139 -10.83 19.22 5.64
N ALA A 140 -10.94 19.24 4.31
CA ALA A 140 -12.10 19.80 3.62
C ALA A 140 -13.36 18.97 3.90
N ALA A 141 -13.29 17.64 3.80
CA ALA A 141 -14.39 16.74 4.10
C ALA A 141 -14.89 16.87 5.55
N GLU A 142 -13.98 16.92 6.52
CA GLU A 142 -14.32 17.09 7.93
C GLU A 142 -14.98 18.45 8.21
N ARG A 143 -14.51 19.51 7.55
CA ARG A 143 -15.03 20.86 7.73
C ARG A 143 -16.40 21.08 7.09
N TYR A 144 -16.58 20.60 5.87
CA TYR A 144 -17.78 20.90 5.06
C TYR A 144 -18.81 19.78 5.05
N GLN A 145 -18.45 18.59 5.51
CA GLN A 145 -19.33 17.44 5.74
C GLN A 145 -20.30 17.18 4.58
N PRO A 146 -19.81 16.82 3.38
CA PRO A 146 -20.69 16.48 2.26
C PRO A 146 -21.58 15.29 2.67
N GLU A 147 -22.83 15.29 2.20
CA GLU A 147 -23.80 14.24 2.53
C GLU A 147 -23.38 12.88 1.95
N VAL A 148 -22.75 12.89 0.78
CA VAL A 148 -22.19 11.69 0.14
C VAL A 148 -20.72 11.94 -0.16
N LEU A 149 -19.86 11.12 0.42
CA LEU A 149 -18.42 11.15 0.17
C LEU A 149 -17.98 9.81 -0.39
N VAL A 150 -17.53 9.82 -1.64
CA VAL A 150 -16.89 8.67 -2.28
C VAL A 150 -15.40 8.77 -2.04
N LYS A 151 -14.78 7.71 -1.56
CA LYS A 151 -13.36 7.62 -1.28
C LYS A 151 -12.73 6.55 -2.14
N MET A 152 -11.66 6.90 -2.81
CA MET A 152 -10.87 6.00 -3.64
C MET A 152 -9.40 6.12 -3.23
N PRO A 153 -8.77 5.02 -2.80
CA PRO A 153 -7.36 5.01 -2.42
C PRO A 153 -6.48 5.46 -3.60
N PHE A 154 -5.52 6.33 -3.33
CA PHE A 154 -4.65 6.91 -4.36
C PHE A 154 -3.63 5.91 -4.91
N ASP A 155 -3.34 4.85 -4.17
CA ASP A 155 -2.38 3.80 -4.48
C ASP A 155 -2.99 2.62 -5.25
N LEU A 156 -4.30 2.64 -5.47
CA LEU A 156 -4.99 1.57 -6.20
C LEU A 156 -4.62 1.56 -7.70
N TYR A 157 -4.28 2.70 -8.25
CA TYR A 157 -3.89 2.86 -9.66
C TYR A 157 -2.75 3.88 -9.80
N ASP A 158 -1.86 3.63 -10.75
CA ASP A 158 -0.78 4.54 -11.08
C ASP A 158 -1.30 5.74 -11.89
N ASP A 159 -0.93 6.94 -11.49
CA ASP A 159 -1.36 8.20 -12.08
C ASP A 159 -1.02 8.37 -13.58
N ILE A 160 -0.06 7.60 -14.11
CA ILE A 160 0.43 7.76 -15.49
C ILE A 160 0.25 6.48 -16.30
N SER A 161 0.58 5.31 -15.77
CA SER A 161 0.58 4.06 -16.52
C SER A 161 -0.81 3.47 -16.69
N ASP A 162 -1.73 3.76 -15.77
CA ASP A 162 -3.05 3.13 -15.71
C ASP A 162 -4.16 3.88 -16.48
N TYR A 163 -3.83 4.92 -17.24
CA TYR A 163 -4.81 5.58 -18.13
C TYR A 163 -5.49 4.62 -19.11
N ALA A 164 -4.80 3.56 -19.53
CA ALA A 164 -5.38 2.53 -20.38
C ALA A 164 -6.49 1.70 -19.67
N LYS A 165 -6.54 1.70 -18.34
CA LYS A 165 -7.54 1.01 -17.50
C LYS A 165 -8.77 1.87 -17.17
N ALA A 166 -9.02 2.94 -17.92
CA ALA A 166 -10.10 3.90 -17.63
C ALA A 166 -11.48 3.23 -17.46
N ALA A 167 -11.78 2.17 -18.22
CA ALA A 167 -13.04 1.44 -18.10
C ALA A 167 -13.14 0.69 -16.75
N GLU A 168 -12.07 0.05 -16.31
CA GLU A 168 -11.98 -0.64 -15.03
C GLU A 168 -12.09 0.35 -13.87
N ILE A 169 -11.33 1.45 -13.93
CA ILE A 169 -11.37 2.53 -12.93
C ILE A 169 -12.78 3.11 -12.79
N SER A 170 -13.48 3.30 -13.92
CA SER A 170 -14.86 3.78 -13.93
C SER A 170 -15.82 2.81 -13.25
N GLU A 171 -15.61 1.50 -13.41
CA GLU A 171 -16.44 0.48 -12.74
C GLU A 171 -16.23 0.46 -11.24
N VAL A 172 -14.96 0.51 -10.80
CA VAL A 172 -14.62 0.65 -9.37
C VAL A 172 -15.24 1.91 -8.78
N GLY A 173 -15.13 3.06 -9.48
CA GLY A 173 -15.76 4.30 -9.04
C GLY A 173 -17.29 4.18 -8.92
N ARG A 174 -17.94 3.44 -9.83
CA ARG A 174 -19.40 3.20 -9.79
C ARG A 174 -19.79 2.36 -8.57
N GLU A 175 -19.04 1.32 -8.24
CA GLU A 175 -19.28 0.49 -7.07
C GLU A 175 -19.07 1.27 -5.76
N LEU A 176 -18.01 2.08 -5.69
CA LEU A 176 -17.74 2.92 -4.54
C LEU A 176 -18.85 3.96 -4.34
N MET A 177 -19.34 4.57 -5.43
CA MET A 177 -20.48 5.49 -5.38
C MET A 177 -21.75 4.79 -4.89
N LYS A 178 -22.03 3.59 -5.38
CA LYS A 178 -23.20 2.82 -4.92
C LYS A 178 -23.14 2.56 -3.42
N LYS A 179 -22.00 2.10 -2.91
CA LYS A 179 -21.78 1.89 -1.47
C LYS A 179 -21.98 3.18 -0.65
N ALA A 180 -21.51 4.32 -1.17
CA ALA A 180 -21.65 5.61 -0.52
C ALA A 180 -23.11 6.07 -0.48
N LEU A 181 -23.88 5.84 -1.55
CA LEU A 181 -25.32 6.13 -1.62
C LEU A 181 -26.13 5.24 -0.69
N ASP A 182 -25.88 3.93 -0.66
CA ASP A 182 -26.53 2.99 0.25
C ASP A 182 -26.32 3.43 1.71
N LYS A 183 -25.11 3.84 2.08
CA LYS A 183 -24.80 4.38 3.40
C LYS A 183 -25.56 5.68 3.71
N TYR A 184 -25.71 6.55 2.73
CA TYR A 184 -26.48 7.77 2.88
C TYR A 184 -27.97 7.48 3.08
N GLU A 185 -28.56 6.57 2.30
CA GLU A 185 -29.96 6.14 2.45
C GLU A 185 -30.25 5.57 3.83
N ILE A 186 -29.37 4.70 4.36
CA ILE A 186 -29.48 4.17 5.72
C ILE A 186 -29.47 5.32 6.75
N SER A 187 -28.60 6.32 6.54
CA SER A 187 -28.51 7.47 7.43
C SER A 187 -29.79 8.34 7.42
N LEU A 188 -30.46 8.43 6.27
CA LEU A 188 -31.75 9.13 6.15
C LEU A 188 -32.88 8.38 6.87
N GLN A 189 -32.91 7.06 6.72
CA GLN A 189 -33.92 6.23 7.43
C GLN A 189 -33.78 6.39 8.94
N ALA A 190 -32.56 6.30 9.46
CA ALA A 190 -32.29 6.47 10.89
C ALA A 190 -32.65 7.87 11.44
N ARG A 191 -32.62 8.91 10.57
CA ARG A 191 -33.06 10.28 10.96
C ARG A 191 -34.56 10.43 10.96
N ASN A 192 -35.31 9.68 10.15
CA ASN A 192 -36.76 9.73 10.05
C ASN A 192 -37.43 8.89 11.13
N ASP A 193 -36.72 7.93 11.71
CA ASP A 193 -37.23 7.04 12.77
C ASP A 193 -37.05 7.61 14.20
N ASN A 194 -36.39 8.76 14.33
CA ASN A 194 -36.21 9.52 15.58
C ASN A 194 -37.03 10.81 15.59
#